data_55bf57c39907fd68e2818c4844ac0174
#
_entry.id   55bf57c39907fd68e2818c4844ac0174
#
_cell.length_a   1.000
_cell.length_b   1.000
_cell.length_c   1.000
_cell.angle_alpha   90.00
_cell.angle_beta   90.00
_cell.angle_gamma   90.00
#
_symmetry.space_group_name_H-M   'P 1'
#
loop_
_entity.id
_entity.type
_entity.pdbx_description
1 polymer ?
#
loop_
_entity_poly.entity_id
_entity_poly.type
_entity_poly.pdbx_seq_one_letter_code
_entity_poly.pdbx_strand_id
1 'polypeptide(L)'
;MRSKVKTIVSSGLAAGILDITAAILIYAVILHKTTAEKILQSIASGVFKKDAYTAGAEMTFIGLGFHFLIAFIFAWFYFKIFPYIPFFKINTVLSGVSYGFFIWVVMNLIVLPIVFPVLPEKKLDFALLLSILIVICCVGIPIAFITRKYYAKWY
;
A
#
# COMPACT_ATOMS: atom_id res chain seq x y z
N MET A 1 15.91 -22.37 -4.87
CA MET A 1 15.43 -21.82 -3.56
C MET A 1 15.03 -20.36 -3.72
N ARG A 2 13.85 -19.94 -3.26
CA ARG A 2 13.54 -18.50 -3.22
C ARG A 2 14.29 -17.87 -2.05
N SER A 3 15.09 -16.84 -2.32
CA SER A 3 15.76 -16.04 -1.29
C SER A 3 14.75 -15.22 -0.49
N LYS A 4 15.01 -14.96 0.80
CA LYS A 4 14.23 -14.03 1.64
C LYS A 4 14.06 -12.67 0.96
N VAL A 5 15.17 -12.11 0.49
CA VAL A 5 15.20 -10.82 -0.20
C VAL A 5 14.33 -10.86 -1.46
N LYS A 6 14.47 -11.90 -2.30
CA LYS A 6 13.64 -12.04 -3.50
C LYS A 6 12.15 -12.11 -3.19
N THR A 7 11.76 -12.74 -2.09
CA THR A 7 10.36 -12.82 -1.66
C THR A 7 9.84 -11.46 -1.21
N ILE A 8 10.59 -10.73 -0.39
CA ILE A 8 10.21 -9.39 0.08
C ILE A 8 10.11 -8.42 -1.12
N VAL A 9 11.11 -8.42 -2.00
CA VAL A 9 11.11 -7.55 -3.17
C VAL A 9 9.94 -7.89 -4.10
N SER A 10 9.70 -9.17 -4.41
CA SER A 10 8.60 -9.54 -5.29
C SER A 10 7.22 -9.25 -4.70
N SER A 11 7.04 -9.39 -3.37
CA SER A 11 5.77 -9.04 -2.73
C SER A 11 5.55 -7.53 -2.66
N GLY A 12 6.59 -6.75 -2.36
CA GLY A 12 6.51 -5.29 -2.36
C GLY A 12 6.27 -4.72 -3.76
N LEU A 13 6.96 -5.24 -4.79
CA LEU A 13 6.70 -4.84 -6.18
C LEU A 13 5.27 -5.19 -6.61
N ALA A 14 4.81 -6.41 -6.36
CA ALA A 14 3.45 -6.81 -6.72
C ALA A 14 2.41 -5.92 -6.04
N ALA A 15 2.55 -5.70 -4.73
CA ALA A 15 1.65 -4.82 -3.98
C ALA A 15 1.71 -3.37 -4.49
N GLY A 16 2.90 -2.81 -4.66
CA GLY A 16 3.06 -1.44 -5.14
C GLY A 16 2.50 -1.21 -6.54
N ILE A 17 2.73 -2.14 -7.48
CA ILE A 17 2.19 -2.04 -8.83
C ILE A 17 0.66 -2.13 -8.80
N LEU A 18 0.10 -3.12 -8.11
CA LEU A 18 -1.34 -3.33 -8.05
C LEU A 18 -2.06 -2.14 -7.40
N ASP A 19 -1.54 -1.64 -6.28
CA ASP A 19 -2.15 -0.56 -5.54
C ASP A 19 -2.13 0.77 -6.31
N ILE A 20 -0.98 1.17 -6.86
CA ILE A 20 -0.90 2.41 -7.64
C ILE A 20 -1.72 2.33 -8.93
N THR A 21 -1.75 1.16 -9.58
CA THR A 21 -2.57 0.96 -10.78
C THR A 21 -4.05 1.05 -10.43
N ALA A 22 -4.50 0.40 -9.36
CA ALA A 22 -5.89 0.48 -8.90
C ALA A 22 -6.26 1.92 -8.51
N ALA A 23 -5.39 2.64 -7.81
CA ALA A 23 -5.62 4.04 -7.44
C ALA A 23 -5.78 4.94 -8.68
N ILE A 24 -4.90 4.80 -9.67
CA ILE A 24 -4.98 5.57 -10.92
C ILE A 24 -6.25 5.20 -11.70
N LEU A 25 -6.53 3.92 -11.91
CA LEU A 25 -7.70 3.49 -12.65
C LEU A 25 -9.00 3.98 -12.01
N ILE A 26 -9.12 3.84 -10.70
CA ILE A 26 -10.36 4.17 -9.99
C ILE A 26 -10.50 5.69 -9.86
N TYR A 27 -9.52 6.39 -9.31
CA TYR A 27 -9.68 7.81 -8.98
C TYR A 27 -9.42 8.75 -10.15
N ALA A 28 -8.53 8.40 -11.08
CA ALA A 28 -8.22 9.26 -12.22
C ALA A 28 -9.07 8.90 -13.46
N VAL A 29 -9.25 7.60 -13.77
CA VAL A 29 -9.91 7.19 -15.02
C VAL A 29 -11.41 6.99 -14.82
N ILE A 30 -11.87 6.27 -13.78
CA ILE A 30 -13.30 5.94 -13.61
C ILE A 30 -14.04 7.08 -12.93
N LEU A 31 -13.53 7.58 -11.81
CA LEU A 31 -14.22 8.62 -11.02
C LEU A 31 -13.89 10.04 -11.47
N HIS A 32 -12.89 10.25 -12.31
CA HIS A 32 -12.43 11.57 -12.79
C HIS A 32 -12.20 12.60 -11.66
N LYS A 33 -11.83 12.13 -10.45
CA LYS A 33 -11.63 13.00 -9.27
C LYS A 33 -10.26 13.67 -9.23
N THR A 34 -9.27 13.11 -9.93
CA THR A 34 -7.87 13.55 -9.91
C THR A 34 -7.16 13.08 -11.16
N THR A 35 -5.86 13.32 -11.27
CA THR A 35 -5.00 12.79 -12.34
C THR A 35 -3.97 11.83 -11.76
N ALA A 36 -3.39 10.96 -12.59
CA ALA A 36 -2.32 10.06 -12.18
C ALA A 36 -1.14 10.83 -11.58
N GLU A 37 -0.78 11.95 -12.20
CA GLU A 37 0.28 12.84 -11.72
C GLU A 37 -0.02 13.38 -10.32
N LYS A 38 -1.22 13.92 -10.08
CA LYS A 38 -1.62 14.45 -8.77
C LYS A 38 -1.67 13.38 -7.68
N ILE A 39 -2.02 12.13 -8.01
CA ILE A 39 -1.95 11.02 -7.06
C ILE A 39 -0.51 10.84 -6.58
N LEU A 40 0.45 10.77 -7.49
CA LEU A 40 1.85 10.58 -7.16
C LEU A 40 2.45 11.82 -6.46
N GLN A 41 2.14 13.01 -6.93
CA GLN A 41 2.54 14.27 -6.27
C GLN A 41 1.98 14.36 -4.83
N SER A 42 0.77 13.85 -4.58
CA SER A 42 0.20 13.82 -3.22
C SER A 42 1.03 12.94 -2.27
N ILE A 43 1.64 11.87 -2.76
CA ILE A 43 2.56 11.06 -1.96
C ILE A 43 3.86 11.83 -1.67
N ALA A 44 4.43 12.49 -2.69
CA ALA A 44 5.61 13.34 -2.51
C ALA A 44 5.34 14.50 -1.55
N SER A 45 4.13 15.05 -1.53
CA SER A 45 3.75 16.16 -0.66
C SER A 45 3.79 15.83 0.83
N GLY A 46 3.83 14.56 1.18
CA GLY A 46 4.11 14.11 2.53
C GLY A 46 5.44 14.65 3.08
N VAL A 47 6.43 14.81 2.21
CA VAL A 47 7.76 15.35 2.54
C VAL A 47 7.91 16.78 2.04
N PHE A 48 7.59 17.04 0.77
CA PHE A 48 7.85 18.32 0.10
C PHE A 48 6.70 19.33 0.21
N LYS A 49 5.61 18.98 0.89
CA LYS A 49 4.45 19.87 1.12
C LYS A 49 3.91 20.46 -0.19
N LYS A 50 3.75 21.78 -0.26
CA LYS A 50 3.21 22.48 -1.43
C LYS A 50 4.09 22.38 -2.67
N ASP A 51 5.41 22.28 -2.48
CA ASP A 51 6.38 22.24 -3.58
C ASP A 51 6.21 20.98 -4.45
N ALA A 52 5.67 19.91 -3.87
CA ALA A 52 5.35 18.69 -4.61
C ALA A 52 4.37 18.90 -5.78
N TYR A 53 3.54 19.94 -5.72
CA TYR A 53 2.54 20.23 -6.77
C TYR A 53 3.01 21.27 -7.79
N THR A 54 4.13 21.94 -7.56
CA THR A 54 4.65 23.02 -8.41
C THR A 54 5.88 22.62 -9.21
N ALA A 55 6.64 21.63 -8.77
CA ALA A 55 7.89 21.19 -9.39
C ALA A 55 7.70 20.16 -10.55
N GLY A 56 6.48 19.94 -11.02
CA GLY A 56 6.20 19.15 -12.22
C GLY A 56 6.50 17.65 -12.13
N ALA A 57 6.99 17.08 -13.24
CA ALA A 57 7.17 15.63 -13.39
C ALA A 57 8.19 15.03 -12.41
N GLU A 58 9.17 15.79 -11.93
CA GLU A 58 10.16 15.32 -10.97
C GLU A 58 9.49 14.80 -9.68
N MET A 59 8.53 15.57 -9.15
CA MET A 59 7.80 15.18 -7.94
C MET A 59 6.89 13.97 -8.15
N THR A 60 6.45 13.75 -9.37
CA THR A 60 5.71 12.54 -9.75
C THR A 60 6.59 11.30 -9.60
N PHE A 61 7.83 11.33 -10.09
CA PHE A 61 8.77 10.21 -9.94
C PHE A 61 9.21 10.01 -8.49
N ILE A 62 9.43 11.08 -7.74
CA ILE A 62 9.75 11.02 -6.31
C ILE A 62 8.57 10.39 -5.54
N GLY A 63 7.35 10.79 -5.83
CA GLY A 63 6.15 10.20 -5.23
C GLY A 63 5.99 8.72 -5.54
N LEU A 64 6.29 8.30 -6.77
CA LEU A 64 6.34 6.88 -7.14
C LEU A 64 7.41 6.13 -6.34
N GLY A 65 8.58 6.71 -6.16
CA GLY A 65 9.66 6.16 -5.34
C GLY A 65 9.22 5.95 -3.88
N PHE A 66 8.58 6.95 -3.27
CA PHE A 66 8.04 6.84 -1.92
C PHE A 66 6.93 5.80 -1.81
N HIS A 67 6.06 5.70 -2.82
CA HIS A 67 5.02 4.68 -2.86
C HIS A 67 5.62 3.27 -2.79
N PHE A 68 6.61 2.97 -3.63
CA PHE A 68 7.27 1.67 -3.59
C PHE A 68 8.06 1.45 -2.31
N LEU A 69 8.71 2.48 -1.76
CA LEU A 69 9.40 2.38 -0.48
C LEU A 69 8.44 1.93 0.64
N ILE A 70 7.27 2.55 0.72
CA ILE A 70 6.22 2.20 1.68
C ILE A 70 5.73 0.75 1.44
N ALA A 71 5.50 0.36 0.19
CA ALA A 71 5.10 -0.99 -0.16
C ALA A 71 6.16 -2.03 0.27
N PHE A 72 7.45 -1.74 0.09
CA PHE A 72 8.54 -2.61 0.54
C PHE A 72 8.63 -2.71 2.06
N ILE A 73 8.41 -1.61 2.79
CA ILE A 73 8.39 -1.60 4.26
C ILE A 73 7.28 -2.54 4.76
N PHE A 74 6.06 -2.43 4.24
CA PHE A 74 4.97 -3.32 4.63
C PHE A 74 5.22 -4.78 4.22
N ALA A 75 5.76 -5.03 3.03
CA ALA A 75 6.11 -6.38 2.59
C ALA A 75 7.19 -7.01 3.51
N TRP A 76 8.22 -6.25 3.88
CA TRP A 76 9.25 -6.67 4.81
C TRP A 76 8.67 -6.92 6.21
N PHE A 77 7.84 -6.03 6.71
CA PHE A 77 7.21 -6.17 8.02
C PHE A 77 6.36 -7.44 8.10
N TYR A 78 5.47 -7.66 7.12
CA TYR A 78 4.67 -8.89 7.05
C TYR A 78 5.54 -10.15 6.99
N PHE A 79 6.56 -10.15 6.15
CA PHE A 79 7.49 -11.25 6.05
C PHE A 79 8.15 -11.58 7.40
N LYS A 80 8.52 -10.57 8.18
CA LYS A 80 9.14 -10.73 9.49
C LYS A 80 8.18 -11.29 10.54
N ILE A 81 6.95 -10.80 10.58
CA ILE A 81 5.97 -11.20 11.62
C ILE A 81 5.26 -12.53 11.29
N PHE A 82 5.23 -12.92 10.02
CA PHE A 82 4.51 -14.12 9.56
C PHE A 82 4.80 -15.40 10.38
N PRO A 83 6.06 -15.78 10.69
CA PRO A 83 6.34 -16.99 11.44
C PRO A 83 5.85 -16.96 12.88
N TYR A 84 5.68 -15.78 13.46
CA TYR A 84 5.30 -15.59 14.86
C TYR A 84 3.79 -15.53 15.10
N ILE A 85 2.99 -15.32 14.06
CA ILE A 85 1.53 -15.19 14.16
C ILE A 85 0.87 -16.44 13.57
N PRO A 86 0.38 -17.39 14.43
CA PRO A 86 -0.24 -18.65 13.96
C PRO A 86 -1.44 -18.40 13.04
N PHE A 87 -2.22 -17.36 13.31
CA PHE A 87 -3.37 -16.96 12.51
C PHE A 87 -3.04 -16.76 11.01
N PHE A 88 -1.85 -16.21 10.68
CA PHE A 88 -1.44 -16.01 9.29
C PHE A 88 -1.18 -17.33 8.53
N LYS A 89 -0.99 -18.42 9.27
CA LYS A 89 -0.74 -19.76 8.69
C LYS A 89 -2.01 -20.52 8.38
N ILE A 90 -3.16 -20.17 8.98
CA ILE A 90 -4.43 -20.87 8.83
C ILE A 90 -4.97 -20.69 7.40
N ASN A 91 -5.21 -19.47 7.00
CA ASN A 91 -5.80 -19.13 5.71
C ASN A 91 -5.12 -17.91 5.09
N THR A 92 -4.63 -18.04 3.85
CA THR A 92 -3.90 -16.98 3.16
C THR A 92 -4.76 -15.76 2.87
N VAL A 93 -6.00 -15.98 2.45
CA VAL A 93 -6.93 -14.90 2.11
C VAL A 93 -7.28 -14.11 3.38
N LEU A 94 -7.66 -14.82 4.45
CA LEU A 94 -8.00 -14.19 5.72
C LEU A 94 -6.82 -13.42 6.30
N SER A 95 -5.62 -13.98 6.21
CA SER A 95 -4.38 -13.29 6.59
C SER A 95 -4.13 -12.03 5.76
N GLY A 96 -4.32 -12.11 4.44
CA GLY A 96 -4.19 -10.97 3.54
C GLY A 96 -5.24 -9.88 3.80
N VAL A 97 -6.49 -10.26 4.05
CA VAL A 97 -7.57 -9.33 4.41
C VAL A 97 -7.25 -8.60 5.71
N SER A 98 -6.89 -9.34 6.76
CA SER A 98 -6.54 -8.76 8.06
C SER A 98 -5.33 -7.85 7.97
N TYR A 99 -4.31 -8.26 7.21
CA TYR A 99 -3.11 -7.44 7.03
C TYR A 99 -3.36 -6.21 6.17
N GLY A 100 -4.14 -6.32 5.10
CA GLY A 100 -4.53 -5.17 4.28
C GLY A 100 -5.35 -4.16 5.07
N PHE A 101 -6.27 -4.64 5.91
CA PHE A 101 -7.01 -3.76 6.82
C PHE A 101 -6.08 -3.08 7.84
N PHE A 102 -5.12 -3.81 8.41
CA PHE A 102 -4.09 -3.24 9.28
C PHE A 102 -3.28 -2.14 8.56
N ILE A 103 -2.83 -2.39 7.33
CA ILE A 103 -2.13 -1.37 6.52
C ILE A 103 -3.00 -0.14 6.34
N TRP A 104 -4.27 -0.33 5.99
CA TRP A 104 -5.21 0.77 5.80
C TRP A 104 -5.36 1.60 7.09
N VAL A 105 -5.51 0.96 8.24
CA VAL A 105 -5.58 1.63 9.55
C VAL A 105 -4.31 2.44 9.82
N VAL A 106 -3.14 1.82 9.67
CA VAL A 106 -1.85 2.51 9.90
C VAL A 106 -1.71 3.72 8.98
N MET A 107 -1.95 3.54 7.68
CA MET A 107 -1.80 4.64 6.72
C MET A 107 -2.82 5.75 6.94
N ASN A 108 -4.08 5.40 7.16
CA ASN A 108 -5.17 6.37 7.15
C ASN A 108 -5.46 7.00 8.51
N LEU A 109 -5.17 6.32 9.62
CA LEU A 109 -5.45 6.83 10.97
C LEU A 109 -4.17 7.24 11.73
N ILE A 110 -2.99 6.85 11.26
CA ILE A 110 -1.72 7.20 11.91
C ILE A 110 -0.86 8.06 10.98
N VAL A 111 -0.47 7.52 9.82
CA VAL A 111 0.50 8.19 8.93
C VAL A 111 -0.08 9.47 8.32
N LEU A 112 -1.24 9.39 7.69
CA LEU A 112 -1.84 10.55 7.02
C LEU A 112 -2.16 11.71 7.99
N PRO A 113 -2.74 11.52 9.18
CA PRO A 113 -2.95 12.62 10.11
C PRO A 113 -1.66 13.27 10.63
N ILE A 114 -0.59 12.49 10.82
CA ILE A 114 0.72 13.01 11.23
C ILE A 114 1.34 13.85 10.09
N VAL A 115 1.27 13.33 8.87
CA VAL A 115 1.89 13.97 7.69
C VAL A 115 1.10 15.18 7.21
N PHE A 116 -0.23 15.11 7.33
CA PHE A 116 -1.18 16.13 6.88
C PHE A 116 -2.15 16.51 8.00
N PRO A 117 -1.74 17.36 8.95
CA PRO A 117 -2.58 17.71 10.13
C PRO A 117 -3.90 18.40 9.81
N VAL A 118 -4.04 18.95 8.59
CA VAL A 118 -5.21 19.73 8.15
C VAL A 118 -6.08 18.93 7.16
N LEU A 119 -6.01 17.59 7.17
CA LEU A 119 -6.93 16.80 6.36
C LEU A 119 -8.36 16.91 6.90
N PRO A 120 -9.36 17.05 6.00
CA PRO A 120 -10.76 16.98 6.41
C PRO A 120 -11.07 15.63 7.04
N GLU A 121 -12.01 15.63 8.00
CA GLU A 121 -12.49 14.40 8.61
C GLU A 121 -13.01 13.42 7.56
N LYS A 122 -12.60 12.16 7.70
CA LYS A 122 -13.06 11.10 6.80
C LYS A 122 -14.50 10.76 7.08
N LYS A 123 -15.38 11.03 6.12
CA LYS A 123 -16.77 10.58 6.17
C LYS A 123 -16.86 9.09 5.87
N LEU A 124 -17.79 8.42 6.55
CA LEU A 124 -18.15 7.04 6.23
C LEU A 124 -18.97 7.04 4.93
N ASP A 125 -18.26 7.06 3.81
CA ASP A 125 -18.83 7.09 2.48
C ASP A 125 -18.30 5.95 1.60
N PHE A 126 -18.82 5.86 0.39
CA PHE A 126 -18.39 4.86 -0.59
C PHE A 126 -16.88 4.96 -0.91
N ALA A 127 -16.30 6.15 -0.89
CA ALA A 127 -14.89 6.34 -1.19
C ALA A 127 -13.99 5.73 -0.09
N LEU A 128 -14.42 5.78 1.16
CA LEU A 128 -13.72 5.15 2.27
C LEU A 128 -13.76 3.63 2.14
N LEU A 129 -14.92 3.03 1.88
CA LEU A 129 -15.05 1.59 1.66
C LEU A 129 -14.17 1.14 0.48
N LEU A 130 -14.18 1.89 -0.61
CA LEU A 130 -13.38 1.61 -1.79
C LEU A 130 -11.88 1.65 -1.47
N SER A 131 -11.42 2.62 -0.68
CA SER A 131 -10.02 2.72 -0.26
C SER A 131 -9.58 1.52 0.59
N ILE A 132 -10.44 1.02 1.47
CA ILE A 132 -10.19 -0.19 2.27
C ILE A 132 -10.06 -1.41 1.34
N LEU A 133 -11.00 -1.58 0.41
CA LEU A 133 -11.01 -2.71 -0.52
C LEU A 133 -9.77 -2.73 -1.43
N ILE A 134 -9.35 -1.57 -1.94
CA ILE A 134 -8.14 -1.45 -2.76
C ILE A 134 -6.93 -1.96 -1.97
N VAL A 135 -6.71 -1.47 -0.76
CA VAL A 135 -5.55 -1.87 0.05
C VAL A 135 -5.61 -3.35 0.42
N ILE A 136 -6.78 -3.88 0.74
CA ILE A 136 -6.94 -5.32 1.02
C ILE A 136 -6.60 -6.15 -0.22
N CYS A 137 -7.23 -5.86 -1.36
CA CYS A 137 -7.09 -6.67 -2.57
C CYS A 137 -5.74 -6.50 -3.26
N CYS A 138 -5.24 -5.27 -3.31
CA CYS A 138 -4.03 -4.92 -4.09
C CYS A 138 -2.74 -4.98 -3.27
N VAL A 139 -2.81 -4.86 -1.93
CA VAL A 139 -1.63 -4.88 -1.06
C VAL A 139 -1.63 -6.10 -0.15
N GLY A 140 -2.62 -6.23 0.73
CA GLY A 140 -2.64 -7.25 1.76
C GLY A 140 -2.63 -8.67 1.23
N ILE A 141 -3.54 -8.99 0.31
CA ILE A 141 -3.66 -10.33 -0.28
C ILE A 141 -2.40 -10.71 -1.09
N PRO A 142 -1.86 -9.90 -2.01
CA PRO A 142 -0.64 -10.25 -2.74
C PRO A 142 0.57 -10.48 -1.84
N ILE A 143 0.77 -9.64 -0.82
CA ILE A 143 1.86 -9.81 0.15
C ILE A 143 1.70 -11.16 0.90
N ALA A 144 0.49 -11.49 1.36
CA ALA A 144 0.23 -12.73 2.08
C ALA A 144 0.48 -13.97 1.20
N PHE A 145 0.00 -13.98 -0.04
CA PHE A 145 0.20 -15.08 -0.97
C PHE A 145 1.68 -15.33 -1.30
N ILE A 146 2.42 -14.27 -1.61
CA ILE A 146 3.82 -14.40 -1.99
C ILE A 146 4.66 -14.84 -0.79
N THR A 147 4.40 -14.27 0.39
CA THR A 147 5.11 -14.64 1.63
C THR A 147 4.80 -16.07 2.04
N ARG A 148 3.54 -16.49 1.99
CA ARG A 148 3.16 -17.88 2.33
C ARG A 148 3.85 -18.91 1.43
N LYS A 149 3.99 -18.64 0.12
CA LYS A 149 4.73 -19.52 -0.81
C LYS A 149 6.19 -19.70 -0.43
N TYR A 150 6.79 -18.75 0.27
CA TYR A 150 8.14 -18.91 0.81
C TYR A 150 8.13 -19.83 2.01
N TYR A 151 7.27 -19.58 2.98
CA TYR A 151 7.22 -20.33 4.24
C TYR A 151 6.59 -21.72 4.11
N ALA A 152 5.74 -21.97 3.11
CA ALA A 152 5.13 -23.30 2.89
C ALA A 152 6.12 -24.44 2.64
N LYS A 153 7.40 -24.12 2.46
CA LYS A 153 8.48 -25.12 2.38
C LYS A 153 9.03 -25.54 3.73
N TRP A 154 8.60 -24.87 4.79
CA TRP A 154 9.10 -25.07 6.15
C TRP A 154 8.02 -25.60 7.11
N TYR A 155 6.83 -25.76 6.62
CA TYR A 155 5.65 -26.32 7.29
C TYR A 155 5.00 -27.37 6.39
#